data_bd0f9ca6f256e394386691638027a9d3
#
_entry.id   bd0f9ca6f256e394386691638027a9d3
#
_cell.length_a   1.000
_cell.length_b   1.000
_cell.length_c   1.000
_cell.angle_alpha   90.00
_cell.angle_beta   90.00
_cell.angle_gamma   90.00
#
_symmetry.space_group_name_H-M   'P 1'
#
loop_
_entity.id
_entity.type
_entity.pdbx_description
1 polymer ?
#
loop_
_entity_poly.entity_id
_entity_poly.type
_entity_poly.pdbx_seq_one_letter_code
_entity_poly.pdbx_strand_id
1 'polypeptide(L)'
;MLFRSVTAGELKLVPVTDSAEVTFDDLVGYEAQKKTLKDNTEAFVSGSYANNVLLYGDSGTGKSTSIHALMHEYSDRGLRLIEVSKPDRDRLPQILSEIKKRNYRFILFLDDLSFEENESDYKELKAMLEGALETRSDKVLIYATSNRRHLIRETWGDRSDMEYNEDLNFLVRL
;
A
#
# COMPACT_ATOMS: atom_id res chain seq x y z
N MET A 1 12.70 2.39 -8.40
CA MET A 1 13.62 1.81 -7.40
C MET A 1 12.85 1.42 -6.16
N LEU A 2 13.01 0.20 -5.70
CA LEU A 2 12.40 -0.36 -4.50
C LEU A 2 13.30 -0.11 -3.29
N PHE A 3 12.70 0.27 -2.16
CA PHE A 3 13.36 0.40 -0.87
C PHE A 3 12.64 -0.47 0.15
N ARG A 4 13.38 -0.92 1.15
CA ARG A 4 12.83 -1.60 2.32
C ARG A 4 13.16 -0.80 3.57
N SER A 5 12.20 -0.65 4.48
CA SER A 5 12.49 -0.13 5.80
C SER A 5 13.25 -1.17 6.61
N VAL A 6 14.32 -0.77 7.26
CA VAL A 6 15.11 -1.62 8.15
C VAL A 6 15.35 -0.89 9.46
N THR A 7 15.01 -1.55 10.56
CA THR A 7 15.25 -1.03 11.90
C THR A 7 16.32 -1.83 12.61
N ALA A 8 17.51 -1.22 12.71
CA ALA A 8 18.57 -1.66 13.62
C ALA A 8 18.97 -0.49 14.52
N GLY A 9 18.00 0.01 15.34
CA GLY A 9 18.16 1.20 16.18
C GLY A 9 17.70 2.50 15.49
N GLU A 10 18.24 2.83 14.34
CA GLU A 10 17.85 3.99 13.52
C GLU A 10 17.10 3.54 12.27
N LEU A 11 16.01 4.24 11.92
CA LEU A 11 15.26 3.94 10.70
C LEU A 11 16.12 4.22 9.45
N LYS A 12 16.31 3.22 8.62
CA LYS A 12 17.01 3.35 7.32
C LYS A 12 16.15 2.82 6.19
N LEU A 13 16.15 3.54 5.07
CA LEU A 13 15.56 3.08 3.81
C LEU A 13 16.69 2.47 2.99
N VAL A 14 16.69 1.16 2.87
CA VAL A 14 17.73 0.42 2.13
C VAL A 14 17.23 0.09 0.74
N PRO A 15 17.98 0.43 -0.32
CA PRO A 15 17.65 0.01 -1.67
C PRO A 15 17.63 -1.52 -1.78
N VAL A 16 16.62 -2.08 -2.44
CA VAL A 16 16.56 -3.50 -2.77
C VAL A 16 17.11 -3.67 -4.19
N THR A 17 18.28 -4.27 -4.30
CA THR A 17 18.99 -4.45 -5.58
C THR A 17 18.55 -5.70 -6.35
N ASP A 18 18.04 -6.71 -5.65
CA ASP A 18 17.69 -8.02 -6.20
C ASP A 18 16.17 -8.24 -6.25
N SER A 19 15.38 -7.20 -6.54
CA SER A 19 13.97 -7.40 -6.84
C SER A 19 13.85 -8.10 -8.20
N ALA A 20 13.20 -9.27 -8.23
CA ALA A 20 12.85 -9.91 -9.50
C ALA A 20 12.14 -8.89 -10.40
N GLU A 21 12.55 -8.80 -11.66
CA GLU A 21 11.88 -7.96 -12.65
C GLU A 21 10.53 -8.60 -12.99
N VAL A 22 9.54 -8.30 -12.16
CA VAL A 22 8.18 -8.77 -12.37
C VAL A 22 7.43 -7.71 -13.15
N THR A 23 6.74 -8.15 -14.19
CA THR A 23 5.89 -7.32 -15.05
C THR A 23 4.43 -7.74 -14.94
N PHE A 24 3.51 -6.92 -15.48
CA PHE A 24 2.11 -7.31 -15.54
C PHE A 24 1.84 -8.46 -16.51
N ASP A 25 2.75 -8.74 -17.44
CA ASP A 25 2.65 -9.87 -18.36
C ASP A 25 2.87 -11.22 -17.68
N ASP A 26 3.58 -11.21 -16.53
CA ASP A 26 3.78 -12.39 -15.69
C ASP A 26 2.53 -12.76 -14.88
N LEU A 27 1.52 -11.88 -14.85
CA LEU A 27 0.28 -12.05 -14.10
C LEU A 27 -0.85 -12.46 -15.04
N VAL A 28 -1.34 -13.69 -14.93
CA VAL A 28 -2.45 -14.20 -15.73
C VAL A 28 -3.80 -13.82 -15.09
N GLY A 29 -4.70 -13.25 -15.90
CA GLY A 29 -6.04 -12.88 -15.45
C GLY A 29 -6.11 -11.51 -14.75
N TYR A 30 -7.26 -11.20 -14.16
CA TYR A 30 -7.54 -9.98 -13.40
C TYR A 30 -7.38 -8.67 -14.22
N GLU A 31 -7.71 -8.69 -15.50
CA GLU A 31 -7.46 -7.56 -16.41
C GLU A 31 -8.12 -6.25 -15.98
N ALA A 32 -9.36 -6.33 -15.47
CA ALA A 32 -10.08 -5.16 -14.96
C ALA A 32 -9.38 -4.55 -13.73
N GLN A 33 -8.92 -5.40 -12.82
CA GLN A 33 -8.23 -4.97 -11.60
C GLN A 33 -6.84 -4.40 -11.92
N LYS A 34 -6.09 -5.06 -12.81
CA LYS A 34 -4.81 -4.56 -13.30
C LYS A 34 -4.98 -3.17 -13.92
N LYS A 35 -6.01 -3.01 -14.78
CA LYS A 35 -6.31 -1.73 -15.40
C LYS A 35 -6.61 -0.66 -14.37
N THR A 36 -7.49 -0.93 -13.41
CA THR A 36 -7.83 0.03 -12.36
C THR A 36 -6.61 0.43 -11.52
N LEU A 37 -5.76 -0.54 -11.19
CA LEU A 37 -4.54 -0.31 -10.42
C LEU A 37 -3.54 0.55 -11.22
N LYS A 38 -3.37 0.27 -12.51
CA LYS A 38 -2.52 1.05 -13.41
C LYS A 38 -3.06 2.47 -13.60
N ASP A 39 -4.36 2.63 -13.87
CA ASP A 39 -4.99 3.94 -14.06
C ASP A 39 -4.83 4.83 -12.82
N ASN A 40 -5.01 4.26 -11.61
CA ASN A 40 -4.80 4.99 -10.36
C ASN A 40 -3.33 5.39 -10.15
N THR A 41 -2.40 4.49 -10.46
CA THR A 41 -0.96 4.78 -10.35
C THR A 41 -0.51 5.78 -11.41
N GLU A 42 -1.04 5.69 -12.63
CA GLU A 42 -0.80 6.65 -13.71
C GLU A 42 -1.25 8.06 -13.31
N ALA A 43 -2.46 8.19 -12.75
CA ALA A 43 -2.96 9.46 -12.24
C ALA A 43 -2.02 10.03 -11.17
N PHE A 44 -1.58 9.18 -10.23
CA PHE A 44 -0.65 9.58 -9.18
C PHE A 44 0.68 10.08 -9.74
N VAL A 45 1.31 9.31 -10.63
CA VAL A 45 2.61 9.67 -11.23
C VAL A 45 2.50 10.94 -12.06
N SER A 46 1.39 11.16 -12.73
CA SER A 46 1.10 12.37 -13.53
C SER A 46 0.72 13.59 -12.70
N GLY A 47 0.60 13.47 -11.37
CA GLY A 47 0.25 14.58 -10.49
C GLY A 47 -1.24 14.85 -10.34
N SER A 48 -2.08 13.95 -10.85
CA SER A 48 -3.52 13.99 -10.68
C SER A 48 -3.94 13.33 -9.37
N TYR A 49 -5.21 13.53 -9.00
CA TYR A 49 -5.77 12.87 -7.82
C TYR A 49 -5.75 11.36 -7.98
N ALA A 50 -5.31 10.66 -6.94
CA ALA A 50 -5.28 9.21 -6.86
C ALA A 50 -5.62 8.75 -5.44
N ASN A 51 -6.06 7.51 -5.31
CA ASN A 51 -6.50 6.93 -4.05
C ASN A 51 -5.45 5.97 -3.49
N ASN A 52 -5.52 5.76 -2.17
CA ASN A 52 -4.89 4.60 -1.55
C ASN A 52 -5.50 3.31 -2.09
N VAL A 53 -4.78 2.20 -2.02
CA VAL A 53 -5.22 0.92 -2.59
C VAL A 53 -5.11 -0.19 -1.55
N LEU A 54 -6.19 -0.97 -1.43
CA LEU A 54 -6.18 -2.24 -0.73
C LEU A 54 -6.48 -3.37 -1.71
N LEU A 55 -5.51 -4.24 -1.96
CA LEU A 55 -5.69 -5.47 -2.72
C LEU A 55 -6.01 -6.60 -1.74
N TYR A 56 -7.20 -7.17 -1.84
CA TYR A 56 -7.60 -8.28 -1.00
C TYR A 56 -8.12 -9.47 -1.81
N GLY A 57 -7.94 -10.66 -1.30
CA GLY A 57 -8.31 -11.92 -1.96
C GLY A 57 -7.47 -13.07 -1.45
N ASP A 58 -7.67 -14.25 -2.00
CA ASP A 58 -6.97 -15.46 -1.58
C ASP A 58 -5.45 -15.36 -1.74
N SER A 59 -4.73 -16.15 -0.95
CA SER A 59 -3.27 -16.24 -1.07
C SER A 59 -2.88 -16.74 -2.47
N GLY A 60 -1.78 -16.22 -3.01
CA GLY A 60 -1.29 -16.63 -4.32
C GLY A 60 -1.97 -16.00 -5.53
N THR A 61 -2.90 -15.06 -5.36
CA THR A 61 -3.59 -14.37 -6.47
C THR A 61 -2.77 -13.26 -7.15
N GLY A 62 -1.51 -13.07 -6.77
CA GLY A 62 -0.65 -12.07 -7.39
C GLY A 62 -0.77 -10.64 -6.85
N LYS A 63 -1.36 -10.44 -5.65
CA LYS A 63 -1.55 -9.11 -5.06
C LYS A 63 -0.24 -8.33 -4.89
N SER A 64 0.71 -8.89 -4.15
CA SER A 64 2.02 -8.25 -3.92
C SER A 64 2.82 -8.15 -5.21
N THR A 65 2.72 -9.16 -6.07
CA THR A 65 3.32 -9.18 -7.40
C THR A 65 2.82 -8.04 -8.28
N SER A 66 1.52 -7.71 -8.23
CA SER A 66 0.93 -6.58 -8.98
C SER A 66 1.52 -5.24 -8.54
N ILE A 67 1.76 -5.06 -7.23
CA ILE A 67 2.37 -3.83 -6.72
C ILE A 67 3.84 -3.71 -7.14
N HIS A 68 4.58 -4.82 -7.13
CA HIS A 68 5.96 -4.82 -7.63
C HIS A 68 6.03 -4.56 -9.13
N ALA A 69 5.08 -5.06 -9.92
CA ALA A 69 5.00 -4.79 -11.36
C ALA A 69 4.79 -3.29 -11.66
N LEU A 70 3.99 -2.57 -10.86
CA LEU A 70 3.88 -1.11 -10.97
C LEU A 70 5.22 -0.42 -10.77
N MET A 71 6.02 -0.90 -9.82
CA MET A 71 7.34 -0.33 -9.55
C MET A 71 8.23 -0.45 -10.79
N HIS A 72 8.21 -1.61 -11.46
CA HIS A 72 8.97 -1.81 -12.70
C HIS A 72 8.48 -0.86 -13.80
N GLU A 73 7.17 -0.75 -14.00
CA GLU A 73 6.57 0.06 -15.07
C GLU A 73 6.77 1.58 -14.90
N TYR A 74 6.77 2.09 -13.65
CA TYR A 74 6.78 3.53 -13.38
C TYR A 74 8.07 4.05 -12.75
N SER A 75 9.10 3.23 -12.56
CA SER A 75 10.35 3.64 -11.91
C SER A 75 11.06 4.80 -12.62
N ASP A 76 11.07 4.78 -13.94
CA ASP A 76 11.72 5.79 -14.78
C ASP A 76 10.97 7.13 -14.77
N ARG A 77 9.70 7.10 -14.37
CA ARG A 77 8.83 8.28 -14.20
C ARG A 77 8.87 8.89 -12.80
N GLY A 78 9.84 8.50 -12.00
CA GLY A 78 10.03 9.05 -10.66
C GLY A 78 9.26 8.35 -9.54
N LEU A 79 8.58 7.22 -9.80
CA LEU A 79 7.95 6.43 -8.76
C LEU A 79 9.00 5.68 -7.92
N ARG A 80 8.77 5.67 -6.62
CA ARG A 80 9.56 4.91 -5.65
C ARG A 80 8.63 4.10 -4.77
N LEU A 81 8.93 2.83 -4.57
CA LEU A 81 8.19 1.93 -3.68
C LEU A 81 8.99 1.72 -2.41
N ILE A 82 8.34 1.88 -1.25
CA ILE A 82 8.92 1.58 0.05
C ILE A 82 8.10 0.48 0.68
N GLU A 83 8.68 -0.71 0.75
CA GLU A 83 8.10 -1.83 1.47
C GLU A 83 8.34 -1.63 2.97
N VAL A 84 7.24 -1.50 3.71
CA VAL A 84 7.29 -1.30 5.16
C VAL A 84 7.07 -2.64 5.85
N SER A 85 8.10 -3.12 6.53
CA SER A 85 8.03 -4.38 7.27
C SER A 85 7.04 -4.31 8.43
N LYS A 86 6.50 -5.47 8.85
CA LYS A 86 5.56 -5.53 9.99
C LYS A 86 6.09 -4.82 11.24
N PRO A 87 7.37 -5.05 11.66
CA PRO A 87 7.94 -4.38 12.83
C PRO A 87 8.11 -2.87 12.69
N ASP A 88 8.13 -2.34 11.47
CA ASP A 88 8.37 -0.92 11.22
C ASP A 88 7.08 -0.11 11.00
N ARG A 89 5.92 -0.75 11.09
CA ARG A 89 4.62 -0.06 10.87
C ARG A 89 4.39 1.06 11.87
N ASP A 90 4.78 0.90 13.10
CA ASP A 90 4.68 1.94 14.14
C ASP A 90 5.52 3.18 13.81
N ARG A 91 6.45 3.06 12.87
CA ARG A 91 7.34 4.13 12.43
C ARG A 91 6.89 4.82 11.14
N LEU A 92 5.70 4.52 10.63
CA LEU A 92 5.15 5.18 9.45
C LEU A 92 5.24 6.72 9.52
N PRO A 93 4.96 7.40 10.65
CA PRO A 93 5.14 8.85 10.74
C PRO A 93 6.57 9.31 10.48
N GLN A 94 7.57 8.53 10.93
CA GLN A 94 8.99 8.84 10.71
C GLN A 94 9.36 8.62 9.23
N ILE A 95 8.90 7.52 8.62
CA ILE A 95 9.11 7.24 7.20
C ILE A 95 8.53 8.39 6.36
N LEU A 96 7.30 8.80 6.65
CA LEU A 96 6.63 9.90 5.97
C LEU A 96 7.42 11.21 6.10
N SER A 97 7.94 11.52 7.29
CA SER A 97 8.75 12.72 7.51
C SER A 97 10.03 12.72 6.66
N GLU A 98 10.67 11.56 6.51
CA GLU A 98 11.88 11.43 5.71
C GLU A 98 11.63 11.55 4.19
N ILE A 99 10.56 10.92 3.69
CA ILE A 99 10.28 10.91 2.24
C ILE A 99 9.70 12.22 1.74
N LYS A 100 9.00 13.00 2.59
CA LYS A 100 8.47 14.33 2.24
C LYS A 100 9.55 15.31 1.78
N LYS A 101 10.77 15.16 2.28
CA LYS A 101 11.92 16.01 1.93
C LYS A 101 12.45 15.72 0.53
N ARG A 102 12.00 14.62 -0.11
CA ARG A 102 12.52 14.13 -1.39
C ARG A 102 11.60 14.53 -2.55
N ASN A 103 12.17 14.75 -3.71
CA ASN A 103 11.41 15.14 -4.89
C ASN A 103 11.05 13.93 -5.78
N TYR A 104 10.42 12.92 -5.16
CA TYR A 104 9.90 11.73 -5.82
C TYR A 104 8.46 11.49 -5.39
N ARG A 105 7.74 10.65 -6.14
CA ARG A 105 6.46 10.10 -5.73
C ARG A 105 6.67 8.74 -5.08
N PHE A 106 6.04 8.53 -3.93
CA PHE A 106 6.24 7.34 -3.13
C PHE A 106 4.96 6.55 -2.97
N ILE A 107 5.06 5.24 -3.14
CA ILE A 107 4.06 4.29 -2.68
C ILE A 107 4.65 3.59 -1.44
N LEU A 108 3.96 3.72 -0.30
CA LEU A 108 4.24 2.93 0.89
C LEU A 108 3.49 1.62 0.76
N PHE A 109 4.22 0.53 0.70
CA PHE A 109 3.66 -0.80 0.53
C PHE A 109 3.60 -1.54 1.86
N LEU A 110 2.39 -1.88 2.29
CA LEU A 110 2.08 -2.65 3.48
C LEU A 110 1.63 -4.05 3.05
N ASP A 111 2.56 -4.99 2.99
CA ASP A 111 2.24 -6.36 2.57
C ASP A 111 1.61 -7.17 3.71
N ASP A 112 0.64 -8.01 3.35
CA ASP A 112 -0.05 -8.94 4.26
C ASP A 112 -0.57 -8.26 5.54
N LEU A 113 -1.53 -7.32 5.35
CA LEU A 113 -2.30 -6.78 6.46
C LEU A 113 -3.24 -7.86 6.99
N SER A 114 -2.92 -8.41 8.13
CA SER A 114 -3.78 -9.30 8.89
C SER A 114 -3.89 -8.75 10.31
N PHE A 115 -5.11 -8.50 10.75
CA PHE A 115 -5.41 -8.20 12.14
C PHE A 115 -5.89 -9.50 12.79
N GLU A 116 -5.12 -10.04 13.70
CA GLU A 116 -5.53 -11.15 14.53
C GLU A 116 -6.48 -10.63 15.59
N GLU A 117 -7.80 -10.76 15.34
CA GLU A 117 -8.91 -10.70 16.30
C GLU A 117 -9.02 -9.46 17.24
N ASN A 118 -8.13 -8.48 17.18
CA ASN A 118 -8.18 -7.30 18.04
C ASN A 118 -8.59 -6.05 17.24
N GLU A 119 -9.72 -5.47 17.61
CA GLU A 119 -10.17 -4.16 17.13
C GLU A 119 -9.12 -3.04 17.36
N SER A 120 -8.21 -3.22 18.32
CA SER A 120 -7.14 -2.28 18.63
C SER A 120 -6.19 -2.08 17.47
N ASP A 121 -5.74 -3.17 16.81
CA ASP A 121 -4.73 -3.12 15.74
C ASP A 121 -5.30 -2.38 14.52
N TYR A 122 -6.59 -2.58 14.24
CA TYR A 122 -7.27 -1.84 13.17
C TYR A 122 -7.41 -0.36 13.50
N LYS A 123 -7.80 -0.01 14.72
CA LYS A 123 -7.92 1.38 15.16
C LYS A 123 -6.56 2.09 15.13
N GLU A 124 -5.49 1.41 15.50
CA GLU A 124 -4.14 1.93 15.39
C GLU A 124 -3.73 2.16 13.93
N LEU A 125 -3.99 1.20 13.04
CA LEU A 125 -3.71 1.40 11.61
C LEU A 125 -4.57 2.53 11.03
N LYS A 126 -5.85 2.57 11.36
CA LYS A 126 -6.75 3.67 10.94
C LYS A 126 -6.20 5.01 11.40
N ALA A 127 -5.83 5.15 12.67
CA ALA A 127 -5.24 6.37 13.22
C ALA A 127 -3.92 6.73 12.54
N MET A 128 -3.06 5.74 12.26
CA MET A 128 -1.81 5.96 11.50
C MET A 128 -2.07 6.43 10.07
N LEU A 129 -3.05 5.81 9.40
CA LEU A 129 -3.41 6.18 8.03
C LEU A 129 -4.06 7.56 7.99
N GLU A 130 -4.94 7.88 8.93
CA GLU A 130 -5.56 9.20 9.08
C GLU A 130 -4.50 10.27 9.40
N GLY A 131 -3.61 10.02 10.34
CA GLY A 131 -2.48 10.91 10.63
C GLY A 131 -1.51 11.08 9.44
N ALA A 132 -1.33 10.05 8.63
CA ALA A 132 -0.60 10.12 7.37
C ALA A 132 -1.36 10.93 6.32
N LEU A 133 -2.70 10.87 6.32
CA LEU A 133 -3.59 11.59 5.41
C LEU A 133 -3.80 13.06 5.83
N GLU A 134 -3.83 13.38 7.12
CA GLU A 134 -3.89 14.77 7.62
C GLU A 134 -2.66 15.58 7.18
N THR A 135 -1.54 14.90 7.02
CA THR A 135 -0.35 15.50 6.40
C THR A 135 -0.31 15.29 4.89
N ARG A 136 -1.47 15.27 4.21
CA ARG A 136 -1.60 14.97 2.77
C ARG A 136 -0.42 15.54 1.98
N SER A 137 0.52 14.65 1.71
CA SER A 137 1.49 14.89 0.67
C SER A 137 0.89 14.31 -0.61
N ASP A 138 0.64 15.17 -1.58
CA ASP A 138 0.29 14.79 -2.96
C ASP A 138 1.35 13.87 -3.62
N LYS A 139 2.43 13.57 -2.89
CA LYS A 139 3.56 12.74 -3.31
C LYS A 139 3.59 11.35 -2.66
N VAL A 140 2.63 11.01 -1.81
CA VAL A 140 2.62 9.70 -1.11
C VAL A 140 1.26 9.05 -1.19
N LEU A 141 1.22 7.78 -1.61
CA LEU A 141 0.08 6.88 -1.51
C LEU A 141 0.44 5.65 -0.67
N ILE A 142 -0.58 5.03 -0.11
CA ILE A 142 -0.47 3.78 0.62
C ILE A 142 -1.14 2.68 -0.19
N TYR A 143 -0.37 1.65 -0.53
CA TYR A 143 -0.87 0.43 -1.14
C TYR A 143 -0.69 -0.72 -0.15
N ALA A 144 -1.74 -1.49 0.05
CA ALA A 144 -1.75 -2.58 1.00
C ALA A 144 -2.30 -3.86 0.37
N THR A 145 -1.87 -5.00 0.90
CA THR A 145 -2.46 -6.30 0.56
C THR A 145 -3.05 -6.96 1.79
N SER A 146 -4.08 -7.78 1.60
CA SER A 146 -4.65 -8.63 2.64
C SER A 146 -5.12 -9.96 2.04
N ASN A 147 -4.98 -11.03 2.80
CA ASN A 147 -5.53 -12.35 2.46
C ASN A 147 -6.96 -12.53 2.98
N ARG A 148 -7.50 -11.55 3.69
CA ARG A 148 -8.86 -11.56 4.23
C ARG A 148 -9.74 -10.57 3.48
N ARG A 149 -10.99 -10.95 3.25
CA ARG A 149 -12.01 -10.10 2.62
C ARG A 149 -12.42 -8.95 3.52
N HIS A 150 -12.43 -9.19 4.83
CA HIS A 150 -12.73 -8.23 5.87
C HIS A 150 -11.49 -8.06 6.75
N LEU A 151 -11.05 -6.84 6.94
CA LEU A 151 -9.91 -6.53 7.80
C LEU A 151 -10.27 -6.75 9.27
N ILE A 152 -11.57 -6.73 9.61
CA ILE A 152 -12.11 -7.03 10.93
C ILE A 152 -13.13 -8.16 10.81
N ARG A 153 -13.17 -9.04 11.80
CA ARG A 153 -14.18 -10.08 11.92
C ARG A 153 -15.51 -9.43 12.29
N GLU A 154 -16.53 -9.57 11.44
CA GLU A 154 -17.88 -9.13 11.77
C GLU A 154 -18.40 -9.92 12.96
N THR A 155 -18.73 -9.24 14.03
CA THR A 155 -19.68 -9.76 15.00
C THR A 155 -21.08 -9.62 14.40
N TRP A 156 -21.86 -10.69 14.45
CA TRP A 156 -23.24 -10.74 13.96
C TRP A 156 -24.04 -9.55 14.51
N GLY A 157 -24.27 -8.54 13.71
CA GLY A 157 -25.04 -7.35 14.09
C GLY A 157 -24.68 -6.04 13.40
N ASP A 158 -23.51 -5.89 12.82
CA ASP A 158 -23.11 -4.64 12.20
C ASP A 158 -23.37 -4.62 10.68
N ARG A 159 -24.29 -3.73 10.29
CA ARG A 159 -24.67 -3.45 8.89
C ARG A 159 -23.71 -2.48 8.18
N SER A 160 -22.46 -2.39 8.60
CA SER A 160 -21.58 -1.29 8.18
C SER A 160 -20.36 -1.69 7.37
N ASP A 161 -20.38 -2.82 6.65
CA ASP A 161 -19.23 -3.25 5.81
C ASP A 161 -18.85 -2.26 4.71
N MET A 162 -19.81 -1.48 4.22
CA MET A 162 -19.53 -0.42 3.24
C MET A 162 -18.89 0.81 3.89
N GLU A 163 -19.30 1.20 5.10
CA GLU A 163 -18.79 2.39 5.77
C GLU A 163 -17.31 2.28 6.14
N TYR A 164 -16.83 1.10 6.56
CA TYR A 164 -15.42 0.94 6.93
C TYR A 164 -14.45 1.04 5.76
N ASN A 165 -14.87 0.67 4.55
CA ASN A 165 -14.04 0.80 3.35
C ASN A 165 -14.10 2.21 2.74
N GLU A 166 -15.22 2.93 2.91
CA GLU A 166 -15.38 4.31 2.45
C GLU A 166 -14.55 5.30 3.28
N ASP A 167 -14.44 5.09 4.58
CA ASP A 167 -13.65 5.93 5.49
C ASP A 167 -12.15 5.93 5.17
N LEU A 168 -11.61 4.86 4.58
CA LEU A 168 -10.19 4.74 4.24
C LEU A 168 -9.87 5.11 2.79
N ASN A 169 -10.85 5.44 1.95
CA ASN A 169 -10.68 5.75 0.52
C ASN A 169 -9.83 4.71 -0.22
N PHE A 170 -10.07 3.43 0.03
CA PHE A 170 -9.40 2.35 -0.66
C PHE A 170 -10.12 1.93 -1.94
N LEU A 171 -9.33 1.67 -2.96
CA LEU A 171 -9.80 1.24 -4.27
C LEU A 171 -9.24 -0.17 -4.57
N VAL A 172 -10.07 -1.10 -4.96
CA VAL A 172 -9.76 -2.35 -5.68
C VAL A 172 -9.70 -3.66 -4.89
N ARG A 173 -10.54 -4.58 -5.36
CA ARG A 173 -10.56 -6.01 -5.01
C ARG A 173 -9.93 -6.85 -6.12
N LEU A 174 -8.98 -7.73 -5.78
CA LEU A 174 -8.51 -8.85 -6.60
C LEU A 174 -9.27 -10.13 -6.29
#